data_cf585742368eb84cf2aeeb9bb6839ebe
#
_entry.id   cf585742368eb84cf2aeeb9bb6839ebe
#
_cell.length_a   1.000
_cell.length_b   1.000
_cell.length_c   1.000
_cell.angle_alpha   90.00
_cell.angle_beta   90.00
_cell.angle_gamma   90.00
#
_symmetry.space_group_name_H-M   'P 1'
#
loop_
_entity.id
_entity.type
_entity.pdbx_description
1 polymer ?
#
loop_
_entity_poly.entity_id
_entity_poly.type
_entity_poly.pdbx_seq_one_letter_code
_entity_poly.pdbx_strand_id
1 'polypeptide(L)'
;MIFVQDYEPLFFETGDYSYIAERVYRMGFHLVSLGEWNKQMIRTHIDENLQVDTIPFPYEKSEYTYEERDYSALKDKKELKLCVYIRRTPRRMPGLCQLIAKNLTERFAADGIKLNVIYFGEDTLKYEYGKNCGKLSKEQLNCLYHECDLGLVASGTNISLVPYEMIATGLPIIEFKGGSFPYFFGEDDAFMFDLNYDELYADIKHAIDEPQILIDRDKRIREKLDGLSWNDSAEKFRQILENLVING
;
A
#
# COMPACT_ATOMS: atom_id res chain seq x y z
N MET A 1 27.39 4.91 5.59
CA MET A 1 26.15 4.72 4.82
C MET A 1 25.01 4.34 5.75
N ILE A 2 23.81 4.83 5.48
CA ILE A 2 22.56 4.40 6.11
C ILE A 2 21.59 3.94 5.04
N PHE A 3 20.99 2.76 5.23
CA PHE A 3 19.92 2.26 4.41
C PHE A 3 18.57 2.65 5.02
N VAL A 4 17.82 3.48 4.31
CA VAL A 4 16.55 4.07 4.78
C VAL A 4 15.38 3.25 4.24
N GLN A 5 14.80 2.42 5.11
CA GLN A 5 13.61 1.62 4.76
C GLN A 5 12.30 2.42 4.89
N ASP A 6 12.28 3.40 5.78
CA ASP A 6 11.13 4.26 6.04
C ASP A 6 11.61 5.62 6.54
N TYR A 7 10.77 6.65 6.50
CA TYR A 7 11.03 7.93 7.14
C TYR A 7 10.65 7.83 8.62
N GLU A 8 11.59 7.36 9.42
CA GLU A 8 11.41 6.96 10.82
C GLU A 8 10.89 8.05 11.77
N PRO A 9 11.11 9.36 11.55
CA PRO A 9 10.50 10.40 12.38
C PRO A 9 8.97 10.27 12.50
N LEU A 10 8.29 9.74 11.47
CA LEU A 10 6.85 9.49 11.49
C LEU A 10 6.41 8.28 12.34
N PHE A 11 7.35 7.54 12.93
CA PHE A 11 7.02 6.44 13.85
C PHE A 11 6.68 6.93 15.25
N PHE A 12 7.01 8.17 15.54
CA PHE A 12 6.89 8.80 16.85
C PHE A 12 5.92 9.98 16.80
N GLU A 13 5.30 10.25 17.92
CA GLU A 13 4.64 11.54 18.14
C GLU A 13 5.67 12.67 18.09
N THR A 14 5.24 13.86 17.72
CA THR A 14 6.12 15.04 17.70
C THR A 14 6.72 15.28 19.09
N GLY A 15 8.05 15.18 19.20
CA GLY A 15 8.77 15.29 20.45
C GLY A 15 10.20 14.77 20.35
N ASP A 16 10.78 14.39 21.50
CA ASP A 16 12.19 14.02 21.60
C ASP A 16 12.60 12.92 20.62
N TYR A 17 11.81 11.87 20.50
CA TYR A 17 12.15 10.72 19.66
C TYR A 17 12.03 11.04 18.17
N SER A 18 11.02 11.80 17.73
CA SER A 18 10.92 12.23 16.33
C SER A 18 12.08 13.14 15.96
N TYR A 19 12.47 14.06 16.86
CA TYR A 19 13.62 14.95 16.66
C TYR A 19 14.95 14.19 16.62
N ILE A 20 15.14 13.19 17.49
CA ILE A 20 16.34 12.34 17.49
C ILE A 20 16.43 11.54 16.19
N ALA A 21 15.31 10.98 15.70
CA ALA A 21 15.26 10.25 14.45
C ALA A 21 15.64 11.15 13.25
N GLU A 22 15.14 12.40 13.19
CA GLU A 22 15.55 13.37 12.16
C GLU A 22 17.06 13.67 12.19
N ARG A 23 17.64 13.71 13.39
CA ARG A 23 19.05 14.03 13.57
C ARG A 23 19.98 13.07 12.83
N VAL A 24 19.58 11.81 12.66
CA VAL A 24 20.35 10.77 11.97
C VAL A 24 20.64 11.17 10.52
N TYR A 25 19.68 11.79 9.84
CA TYR A 25 19.85 12.23 8.45
C TYR A 25 20.83 13.41 8.28
N ARG A 26 21.14 14.14 9.37
CA ARG A 26 22.09 15.28 9.39
C ARG A 26 23.50 14.89 9.84
N MET A 27 23.78 13.60 10.06
CA MET A 27 25.07 13.12 10.58
C MET A 27 26.15 12.94 9.51
N GLY A 28 25.88 13.32 8.26
CA GLY A 28 26.86 13.24 7.16
C GLY A 28 27.03 11.82 6.58
N PHE A 29 26.12 10.90 6.88
CA PHE A 29 26.13 9.59 6.26
C PHE A 29 25.63 9.66 4.82
N HIS A 30 26.19 8.81 3.96
CA HIS A 30 25.59 8.55 2.66
C HIS A 30 24.27 7.82 2.84
N LEU A 31 23.19 8.35 2.25
CA LEU A 31 21.83 7.84 2.42
C LEU A 31 21.40 7.04 1.19
N VAL A 32 20.89 5.84 1.40
CA VAL A 32 20.31 4.99 0.36
C VAL A 32 18.88 4.65 0.74
N SER A 33 17.94 5.15 -0.02
CA SER A 33 16.49 5.04 0.24
C SER A 33 15.87 3.85 -0.48
N LEU A 34 14.99 3.15 0.20
CA LEU A 34 14.08 2.20 -0.40
C LEU A 34 12.90 2.97 -1.00
N GLY A 35 12.95 3.21 -2.32
CA GLY A 35 11.97 3.99 -3.08
C GLY A 35 12.15 5.51 -2.98
N GLU A 36 11.45 6.21 -3.88
CA GLU A 36 11.53 7.67 -4.01
C GLU A 36 10.79 8.41 -2.89
N TRP A 37 9.78 7.80 -2.26
CA TRP A 37 9.00 8.46 -1.21
C TRP A 37 9.87 8.87 -0.02
N ASN A 38 10.70 7.98 0.51
CA ASN A 38 11.60 8.30 1.62
C ASN A 38 12.58 9.42 1.26
N LYS A 39 13.16 9.38 0.05
CA LYS A 39 14.04 10.45 -0.45
C LYS A 39 13.32 11.78 -0.47
N GLN A 40 12.06 11.81 -0.96
CA GLN A 40 11.28 13.03 -0.97
C GLN A 40 10.99 13.54 0.45
N MET A 41 10.65 12.65 1.38
CA MET A 41 10.42 13.00 2.79
C MET A 41 11.68 13.58 3.44
N ILE A 42 12.85 12.95 3.23
CA ILE A 42 14.13 13.46 3.75
C ILE A 42 14.42 14.85 3.18
N ARG A 43 14.30 15.03 1.87
CA ARG A 43 14.59 16.32 1.24
C ARG A 43 13.62 17.42 1.64
N THR A 44 12.35 17.10 1.83
CA THR A 44 11.33 18.07 2.23
C THR A 44 11.47 18.50 3.69
N HIS A 45 11.79 17.57 4.60
CA HIS A 45 11.76 17.87 6.04
C HIS A 45 13.14 18.11 6.66
N ILE A 46 14.20 17.58 6.03
CA ILE A 46 15.54 17.67 6.59
C ILE A 46 16.37 18.73 5.87
N ASP A 47 16.64 18.53 4.57
CA ASP A 47 17.39 19.45 3.73
C ASP A 47 17.22 19.05 2.26
N GLU A 48 16.75 19.98 1.43
CA GLU A 48 16.49 19.76 0.00
C GLU A 48 17.74 19.37 -0.81
N ASN A 49 18.94 19.75 -0.32
CA ASN A 49 20.21 19.49 -0.98
C ASN A 49 20.83 18.14 -0.59
N LEU A 50 20.24 17.40 0.36
CA LEU A 50 20.78 16.10 0.74
C LEU A 50 20.81 15.15 -0.45
N GLN A 51 21.98 14.53 -0.64
CA GLN A 51 22.15 13.48 -1.63
C GLN A 51 21.58 12.17 -1.05
N VAL A 52 20.57 11.64 -1.73
CA VAL A 52 19.91 10.39 -1.35
C VAL A 52 19.81 9.54 -2.59
N ASP A 53 20.57 8.46 -2.64
CA ASP A 53 20.39 7.44 -3.67
C ASP A 53 19.13 6.64 -3.40
N THR A 54 18.53 6.08 -4.45
CA THR A 54 17.35 5.26 -4.33
C THR A 54 17.56 3.90 -4.97
N ILE A 55 16.98 2.88 -4.34
CA ILE A 55 16.81 1.56 -4.97
C ILE A 55 15.31 1.28 -5.12
N PRO A 56 14.90 0.57 -6.18
CA PRO A 56 13.52 0.18 -6.35
C PRO A 56 13.06 -0.75 -5.22
N PHE A 57 11.78 -0.72 -4.90
CA PHE A 57 11.20 -1.65 -3.93
C PHE A 57 11.18 -3.04 -4.56
N PRO A 58 11.86 -4.04 -3.96
CA PRO A 58 11.90 -5.39 -4.52
C PRO A 58 10.59 -6.13 -4.22
N TYR A 59 10.15 -6.94 -5.18
CA TYR A 59 9.01 -7.82 -5.03
C TYR A 59 9.28 -9.20 -5.67
N GLU A 60 8.84 -10.27 -5.03
CA GLU A 60 8.97 -11.64 -5.54
C GLU A 60 7.65 -12.11 -6.14
N LYS A 61 7.59 -12.13 -7.47
CA LYS A 61 6.38 -12.44 -8.25
C LYS A 61 5.83 -13.85 -7.99
N SER A 62 6.68 -14.81 -7.64
CA SER A 62 6.29 -16.20 -7.45
C SER A 62 5.55 -16.48 -6.14
N GLU A 63 5.48 -15.48 -5.24
CA GLU A 63 4.85 -15.67 -3.93
C GLU A 63 3.32 -15.70 -3.99
N TYR A 64 2.72 -15.05 -4.99
CA TYR A 64 1.26 -14.95 -5.15
C TYR A 64 0.88 -15.28 -6.60
N THR A 65 -0.17 -16.07 -6.77
CA THR A 65 -0.64 -16.50 -8.08
C THR A 65 -1.61 -15.47 -8.64
N TYR A 66 -1.37 -15.03 -9.88
CA TYR A 66 -2.34 -14.22 -10.60
C TYR A 66 -3.45 -15.11 -11.17
N GLU A 67 -4.70 -14.68 -11.00
CA GLU A 67 -5.85 -15.23 -11.69
C GLU A 67 -6.61 -14.09 -12.39
N GLU A 68 -6.92 -14.28 -13.66
CA GLU A 68 -7.71 -13.30 -14.41
C GLU A 68 -9.10 -13.16 -13.80
N ARG A 69 -9.49 -11.93 -13.46
CA ARG A 69 -10.76 -11.64 -12.81
C ARG A 69 -11.81 -11.22 -13.81
N ASP A 70 -13.01 -11.77 -13.67
CA ASP A 70 -14.18 -11.24 -14.36
C ASP A 70 -14.74 -10.02 -13.61
N TYR A 71 -14.19 -8.85 -13.91
CA TYR A 71 -14.65 -7.59 -13.31
C TYR A 71 -16.08 -7.23 -13.74
N SER A 72 -16.58 -7.77 -14.89
CA SER A 72 -17.94 -7.51 -15.34
C SER A 72 -18.99 -8.14 -14.42
N ALA A 73 -18.65 -9.24 -13.78
CA ALA A 73 -19.51 -9.91 -12.82
C ALA A 73 -19.78 -9.09 -11.54
N LEU A 74 -18.94 -8.08 -11.23
CA LEU A 74 -19.12 -7.24 -10.04
C LEU A 74 -20.41 -6.43 -10.10
N LYS A 75 -20.85 -6.01 -11.28
CA LYS A 75 -22.04 -5.18 -11.50
C LYS A 75 -23.33 -5.83 -11.01
N ASP A 76 -23.44 -7.15 -11.15
CA ASP A 76 -24.63 -7.90 -10.82
C ASP A 76 -24.59 -8.51 -9.40
N LYS A 77 -23.45 -8.38 -8.70
CA LYS A 77 -23.30 -8.92 -7.34
C LYS A 77 -24.18 -8.17 -6.34
N LYS A 78 -24.89 -8.94 -5.53
CA LYS A 78 -25.64 -8.44 -4.35
C LYS A 78 -24.83 -8.53 -3.05
N GLU A 79 -23.71 -9.24 -3.09
CA GLU A 79 -22.74 -9.33 -2.01
C GLU A 79 -21.32 -9.10 -2.58
N LEU A 80 -20.60 -8.16 -1.98
CA LEU A 80 -19.19 -7.90 -2.23
C LEU A 80 -18.36 -8.26 -1.00
N LYS A 81 -17.11 -8.63 -1.20
CA LYS A 81 -16.15 -8.90 -0.14
C LYS A 81 -15.01 -7.88 -0.18
N LEU A 82 -14.74 -7.24 0.96
CA LEU A 82 -13.63 -6.31 1.16
C LEU A 82 -12.67 -6.89 2.18
N CYS A 83 -11.44 -7.23 1.79
CA CYS A 83 -10.40 -7.52 2.75
C CYS A 83 -9.67 -6.24 3.19
N VAL A 84 -9.41 -6.11 4.48
CA VAL A 84 -8.84 -4.91 5.09
C VAL A 84 -7.59 -5.28 5.88
N TYR A 85 -6.44 -4.82 5.41
CA TYR A 85 -5.20 -4.98 6.15
C TYR A 85 -5.16 -4.05 7.35
N ILE A 86 -4.91 -4.62 8.52
CA ILE A 86 -4.87 -3.87 9.77
C ILE A 86 -3.69 -4.26 10.64
N ARG A 87 -3.04 -3.26 11.20
CA ARG A 87 -2.01 -3.37 12.24
C ARG A 87 -2.18 -2.27 13.28
N ARG A 88 -1.77 -2.55 14.52
CA ARG A 88 -1.80 -1.53 15.62
C ARG A 88 -0.86 -0.36 15.42
N THR A 89 0.12 -0.48 14.53
CA THR A 89 1.07 0.59 14.23
C THR A 89 0.34 1.80 13.63
N PRO A 90 0.49 3.02 14.19
CA PRO A 90 -0.22 4.22 13.73
C PRO A 90 -0.05 4.51 12.23
N ARG A 91 1.14 4.23 11.68
CA ARG A 91 1.47 4.40 10.26
C ARG A 91 0.62 3.53 9.30
N ARG A 92 -0.07 2.51 9.80
CA ARG A 92 -1.03 1.69 9.05
C ARG A 92 -2.48 2.12 9.26
N MET A 93 -2.67 3.25 9.93
CA MET A 93 -3.95 3.97 10.08
C MET A 93 -5.16 3.07 10.42
N PRO A 94 -5.06 2.18 11.44
CA PRO A 94 -6.11 1.19 11.68
C PRO A 94 -7.49 1.81 11.95
N GLY A 95 -7.55 2.95 12.61
CA GLY A 95 -8.80 3.66 12.87
C GLY A 95 -9.42 4.20 11.57
N LEU A 96 -8.61 4.76 10.67
CA LEU A 96 -9.08 5.29 9.40
C LEU A 96 -9.53 4.16 8.47
N CYS A 97 -8.80 3.04 8.39
CA CYS A 97 -9.23 1.87 7.62
C CYS A 97 -10.59 1.33 8.08
N GLN A 98 -10.83 1.28 9.41
CA GLN A 98 -12.14 0.87 9.96
C GLN A 98 -13.25 1.86 9.60
N LEU A 99 -12.95 3.16 9.67
CA LEU A 99 -13.91 4.22 9.32
C LEU A 99 -14.29 4.15 7.84
N ILE A 100 -13.33 3.95 6.93
CA ILE A 100 -13.58 3.74 5.50
C ILE A 100 -14.42 2.48 5.27
N ALA A 101 -14.06 1.35 5.87
CA ALA A 101 -14.80 0.10 5.73
C ALA A 101 -16.25 0.23 6.22
N LYS A 102 -16.48 0.94 7.34
CA LYS A 102 -17.82 1.25 7.85
C LYS A 102 -18.61 2.09 6.85
N ASN A 103 -18.07 3.21 6.38
CA ASN A 103 -18.75 4.10 5.46
C ASN A 103 -19.09 3.40 4.13
N LEU A 104 -18.17 2.61 3.57
CA LEU A 104 -18.45 1.81 2.38
C LEU A 104 -19.56 0.80 2.63
N THR A 105 -19.57 0.14 3.79
CA THR A 105 -20.64 -0.82 4.16
C THR A 105 -22.01 -0.15 4.18
N GLU A 106 -22.12 1.02 4.79
CA GLU A 106 -23.37 1.78 4.88
C GLU A 106 -23.86 2.24 3.50
N ARG A 107 -22.95 2.71 2.62
CA ARG A 107 -23.31 3.19 1.29
C ARG A 107 -23.72 2.06 0.35
N PHE A 108 -22.97 0.96 0.33
CA PHE A 108 -23.34 -0.22 -0.44
C PHE A 108 -24.70 -0.79 0.03
N ALA A 109 -24.96 -0.79 1.34
CA ALA A 109 -26.23 -1.21 1.89
C ALA A 109 -27.41 -0.32 1.43
N ALA A 110 -27.19 0.99 1.30
CA ALA A 110 -28.21 1.91 0.76
C ALA A 110 -28.58 1.59 -0.69
N ASP A 111 -27.64 1.05 -1.47
CA ASP A 111 -27.86 0.58 -2.84
C ASP A 111 -28.32 -0.89 -2.91
N GLY A 112 -28.62 -1.51 -1.76
CA GLY A 112 -29.08 -2.90 -1.69
C GLY A 112 -27.97 -3.94 -1.91
N ILE A 113 -26.70 -3.54 -1.77
CA ILE A 113 -25.52 -4.41 -1.89
C ILE A 113 -24.94 -4.64 -0.49
N LYS A 114 -24.73 -5.89 -0.12
CA LYS A 114 -24.09 -6.25 1.15
C LYS A 114 -22.58 -6.26 0.99
N LEU A 115 -21.84 -5.46 1.78
CA LEU A 115 -20.38 -5.51 1.85
C LEU A 115 -19.94 -6.36 3.04
N ASN A 116 -19.28 -7.49 2.77
CA ASN A 116 -18.70 -8.36 3.78
C ASN A 116 -17.25 -7.94 4.03
N VAL A 117 -17.00 -7.36 5.19
CA VAL A 117 -15.66 -6.87 5.58
C VAL A 117 -14.88 -7.95 6.32
N ILE A 118 -13.67 -8.23 5.87
CA ILE A 118 -12.76 -9.26 6.40
C ILE A 118 -11.45 -8.60 6.79
N TYR A 119 -11.20 -8.42 8.08
CA TYR A 119 -9.94 -7.87 8.59
C TYR A 119 -8.89 -8.96 8.74
N PHE A 120 -7.63 -8.60 8.47
CA PHE A 120 -6.47 -9.49 8.67
C PHE A 120 -5.21 -8.71 9.05
N GLY A 121 -4.21 -9.42 9.59
CA GLY A 121 -2.89 -8.87 9.97
C GLY A 121 -2.69 -8.64 11.47
N GLU A 122 -3.77 -8.54 12.28
CA GLU A 122 -3.70 -8.33 13.72
C GLU A 122 -4.72 -9.18 14.48
N ASP A 123 -4.27 -10.00 15.42
CA ASP A 123 -5.10 -10.97 16.13
C ASP A 123 -6.01 -10.34 17.20
N THR A 124 -5.55 -9.27 17.83
CA THR A 124 -6.09 -8.78 19.10
C THR A 124 -7.05 -7.61 18.99
N LEU A 125 -7.24 -7.05 17.79
CA LEU A 125 -8.19 -5.96 17.58
C LEU A 125 -9.62 -6.51 17.46
N LYS A 126 -10.54 -5.83 18.14
CA LYS A 126 -11.98 -6.06 17.97
C LYS A 126 -12.51 -5.02 16.99
N TYR A 127 -13.40 -5.46 16.13
CA TYR A 127 -14.02 -4.62 15.11
C TYR A 127 -15.52 -4.62 15.32
N GLU A 128 -16.12 -3.46 15.14
CA GLU A 128 -17.57 -3.28 15.25
C GLU A 128 -18.30 -3.91 14.05
N TYR A 129 -17.65 -3.84 12.88
CA TYR A 129 -18.18 -4.37 11.61
C TYR A 129 -17.20 -5.39 11.04
N GLY A 130 -17.73 -6.45 10.44
CA GLY A 130 -16.93 -7.45 9.77
C GLY A 130 -16.37 -8.55 10.67
N LYS A 131 -15.52 -9.38 10.08
CA LYS A 131 -14.86 -10.52 10.72
C LYS A 131 -13.35 -10.30 10.75
N ASN A 132 -12.73 -10.57 11.88
CA ASN A 132 -11.27 -10.60 11.98
C ASN A 132 -10.76 -12.03 11.79
N CYS A 133 -9.87 -12.23 10.82
CA CYS A 133 -9.17 -13.49 10.55
C CYS A 133 -7.78 -13.56 11.20
N GLY A 134 -7.34 -12.47 11.86
CA GLY A 134 -6.04 -12.43 12.53
C GLY A 134 -4.85 -12.47 11.55
N LYS A 135 -3.75 -13.04 12.00
CA LYS A 135 -2.57 -13.26 11.16
C LYS A 135 -2.78 -14.51 10.30
N LEU A 136 -2.51 -14.37 9.02
CA LEU A 136 -2.68 -15.43 8.02
C LEU A 136 -1.33 -15.85 7.45
N SER A 137 -1.22 -17.12 7.03
CA SER A 137 -0.08 -17.61 6.25
C SER A 137 -0.15 -17.04 4.81
N LYS A 138 0.94 -17.18 4.02
CA LYS A 138 0.96 -16.76 2.61
C LYS A 138 -0.12 -17.47 1.79
N GLU A 139 -0.31 -18.75 2.00
CA GLU A 139 -1.33 -19.55 1.31
C GLU A 139 -2.75 -19.05 1.67
N GLN A 140 -2.98 -18.76 2.95
CA GLN A 140 -4.24 -18.20 3.41
C GLN A 140 -4.49 -16.79 2.87
N LEU A 141 -3.44 -15.95 2.77
CA LEU A 141 -3.52 -14.62 2.16
C LEU A 141 -3.83 -14.74 0.67
N ASN A 142 -3.16 -15.62 -0.05
CA ASN A 142 -3.43 -15.86 -1.47
C ASN A 142 -4.91 -16.25 -1.69
N CYS A 143 -5.44 -17.18 -0.90
CA CYS A 143 -6.86 -17.54 -0.94
C CYS A 143 -7.77 -16.36 -0.62
N LEU A 144 -7.48 -15.60 0.44
CA LEU A 144 -8.27 -14.44 0.84
C LEU A 144 -8.33 -13.38 -0.28
N TYR A 145 -7.19 -13.06 -0.90
CA TYR A 145 -7.13 -12.07 -1.97
C TYR A 145 -7.92 -12.52 -3.22
N HIS A 146 -7.92 -13.81 -3.56
CA HIS A 146 -8.74 -14.34 -4.64
C HIS A 146 -10.25 -14.35 -4.33
N GLU A 147 -10.61 -14.58 -3.08
CA GLU A 147 -12.01 -14.58 -2.66
C GLU A 147 -12.64 -13.18 -2.54
N CYS A 148 -11.81 -12.14 -2.39
CA CYS A 148 -12.28 -10.78 -2.19
C CYS A 148 -12.44 -10.03 -3.52
N ASP A 149 -13.34 -9.06 -3.54
CA ASP A 149 -13.61 -8.18 -4.68
C ASP A 149 -12.81 -6.89 -4.61
N LEU A 150 -12.47 -6.46 -3.40
CA LEU A 150 -11.70 -5.25 -3.11
C LEU A 150 -10.74 -5.51 -1.95
N GLY A 151 -9.58 -4.83 -1.96
CA GLY A 151 -8.63 -4.81 -0.86
C GLY A 151 -8.43 -3.39 -0.33
N LEU A 152 -8.43 -3.20 0.98
CA LEU A 152 -8.13 -1.91 1.63
C LEU A 152 -6.84 -2.02 2.42
N VAL A 153 -5.92 -1.12 2.12
CA VAL A 153 -4.64 -0.98 2.83
C VAL A 153 -4.32 0.50 2.97
N ALA A 154 -3.56 0.89 3.99
CA ALA A 154 -3.12 2.27 4.16
C ALA A 154 -1.60 2.34 4.33
N SER A 155 -0.96 3.04 3.41
CA SER A 155 0.48 3.30 3.39
C SER A 155 0.77 4.73 3.82
N GLY A 156 0.56 5.02 5.12
CA GLY A 156 0.76 6.36 5.69
C GLY A 156 2.24 6.76 5.86
N THR A 157 3.14 5.79 5.76
CA THR A 157 4.60 5.98 5.60
C THR A 157 5.05 5.17 4.41
N ASN A 158 6.31 4.69 4.35
CA ASN A 158 6.75 3.91 3.20
C ASN A 158 5.86 2.67 2.98
N ILE A 159 5.68 2.33 1.71
CA ILE A 159 4.81 1.24 1.28
C ILE A 159 5.23 -0.09 1.94
N SER A 160 4.27 -0.98 2.17
CA SER A 160 4.54 -2.37 2.60
C SER A 160 4.40 -3.34 1.43
N LEU A 161 4.68 -4.61 1.66
CA LEU A 161 4.47 -5.66 0.66
C LEU A 161 2.98 -5.92 0.38
N VAL A 162 2.09 -5.60 1.31
CA VAL A 162 0.66 -5.94 1.18
C VAL A 162 -0.02 -5.39 -0.08
N PRO A 163 0.17 -4.11 -0.50
CA PRO A 163 -0.34 -3.65 -1.78
C PRO A 163 0.18 -4.49 -2.96
N TYR A 164 1.49 -4.84 -2.96
CA TYR A 164 2.09 -5.67 -4.01
C TYR A 164 1.46 -7.07 -4.07
N GLU A 165 1.24 -7.67 -2.92
CA GLU A 165 0.61 -8.99 -2.79
C GLU A 165 -0.82 -8.99 -3.34
N MET A 166 -1.62 -7.99 -2.97
CA MET A 166 -2.98 -7.81 -3.49
C MET A 166 -2.99 -7.60 -5.01
N ILE A 167 -2.14 -6.70 -5.50
CA ILE A 167 -2.00 -6.41 -6.94
C ILE A 167 -1.57 -7.67 -7.70
N ALA A 168 -0.63 -8.45 -7.14
CA ALA A 168 -0.16 -9.67 -7.78
C ALA A 168 -1.27 -10.71 -8.01
N THR A 169 -2.33 -10.69 -7.19
CA THR A 169 -3.51 -11.56 -7.36
C THR A 169 -4.61 -10.94 -8.25
N GLY A 170 -4.38 -9.76 -8.83
CA GLY A 170 -5.37 -9.02 -9.60
C GLY A 170 -6.47 -8.35 -8.74
N LEU A 171 -6.27 -8.25 -7.41
CA LEU A 171 -7.26 -7.63 -6.53
C LEU A 171 -7.22 -6.10 -6.65
N PRO A 172 -8.34 -5.43 -7.04
CA PRO A 172 -8.43 -3.99 -7.02
C PRO A 172 -8.26 -3.45 -5.59
N ILE A 173 -7.42 -2.44 -5.44
CA ILE A 173 -7.07 -1.93 -4.12
C ILE A 173 -7.60 -0.52 -3.85
N ILE A 174 -7.83 -0.25 -2.57
CA ILE A 174 -8.16 1.04 -2.00
C ILE A 174 -6.98 1.46 -1.15
N GLU A 175 -6.38 2.62 -1.42
CA GLU A 175 -5.17 3.12 -0.77
C GLU A 175 -5.29 4.56 -0.29
N PHE A 176 -4.46 4.94 0.67
CA PHE A 176 -4.49 6.28 1.26
C PHE A 176 -3.85 7.33 0.33
N LYS A 177 -4.61 8.37 -0.02
CA LYS A 177 -4.20 9.44 -0.94
C LYS A 177 -2.99 10.25 -0.45
N GLY A 178 -2.91 10.51 0.86
CA GLY A 178 -1.81 11.26 1.47
C GLY A 178 -0.58 10.42 1.79
N GLY A 179 -0.50 9.18 1.33
CA GLY A 179 0.57 8.23 1.65
C GLY A 179 1.63 8.07 0.56
N SER A 180 2.34 6.95 0.64
CA SER A 180 3.47 6.66 -0.24
C SER A 180 3.09 5.94 -1.54
N PHE A 181 1.91 5.35 -1.62
CA PHE A 181 1.49 4.52 -2.77
C PHE A 181 1.72 5.18 -4.14
N PRO A 182 1.38 6.47 -4.36
CA PRO A 182 1.57 7.12 -5.66
C PRO A 182 3.02 7.16 -6.16
N TYR A 183 3.98 7.06 -5.26
CA TYR A 183 5.42 7.06 -5.60
C TYR A 183 5.91 5.71 -6.15
N PHE A 184 5.13 4.66 -5.99
CA PHE A 184 5.46 3.30 -6.44
C PHE A 184 4.63 2.86 -7.64
N PHE A 185 3.35 3.21 -7.64
CA PHE A 185 2.43 2.82 -8.70
C PHE A 185 1.86 4.04 -9.45
N GLY A 186 1.13 4.88 -8.78
CA GLY A 186 0.46 6.07 -9.32
C GLY A 186 -0.94 6.22 -8.72
N GLU A 187 -1.48 7.43 -8.73
CA GLU A 187 -2.79 7.71 -8.15
C GLU A 187 -3.92 6.95 -8.88
N ASP A 188 -3.80 6.77 -10.20
CA ASP A 188 -4.81 6.08 -11.01
C ASP A 188 -4.81 4.55 -10.86
N ASP A 189 -3.84 3.99 -10.14
CA ASP A 189 -3.66 2.55 -10.01
C ASP A 189 -4.40 1.94 -8.79
N ALA A 190 -5.02 2.78 -7.97
CA ALA A 190 -5.86 2.38 -6.85
C ALA A 190 -7.10 3.28 -6.75
N PHE A 191 -8.07 2.90 -5.94
CA PHE A 191 -9.07 3.83 -5.43
C PHE A 191 -8.44 4.60 -4.28
N MET A 192 -8.19 5.90 -4.49
CA MET A 192 -7.49 6.70 -3.50
C MET A 192 -8.49 7.28 -2.50
N PHE A 193 -8.31 6.97 -1.22
CA PHE A 193 -9.17 7.51 -0.17
C PHE A 193 -8.51 8.61 0.66
N ASP A 194 -9.32 9.51 1.09
CA ASP A 194 -9.10 10.46 2.17
C ASP A 194 -10.36 10.51 3.07
N LEU A 195 -10.74 11.65 3.58
CA LEU A 195 -11.98 11.80 4.36
C LEU A 195 -13.22 12.12 3.50
N ASN A 196 -13.08 12.16 2.17
CA ASN A 196 -14.20 12.31 1.24
C ASN A 196 -14.79 10.94 0.87
N TYR A 197 -15.63 10.40 1.74
CA TYR A 197 -16.23 9.07 1.56
C TYR A 197 -17.19 8.98 0.38
N ASP A 198 -17.85 10.10 0.01
CA ASP A 198 -18.76 10.16 -1.12
C ASP A 198 -18.02 9.99 -2.45
N GLU A 199 -16.89 10.66 -2.59
CA GLU A 199 -16.02 10.55 -3.76
C GLU A 199 -15.49 9.12 -3.90
N LEU A 200 -14.90 8.56 -2.83
CA LEU A 200 -14.40 7.19 -2.85
C LEU A 200 -15.49 6.18 -3.27
N TYR A 201 -16.68 6.29 -2.68
CA TYR A 201 -17.80 5.39 -3.02
C TYR A 201 -18.21 5.56 -4.48
N ALA A 202 -18.32 6.80 -4.96
CA ALA A 202 -18.69 7.10 -6.35
C ALA A 202 -17.67 6.52 -7.34
N ASP A 203 -16.36 6.65 -7.04
CA ASP A 203 -15.28 6.11 -7.88
C ASP A 203 -15.33 4.57 -7.95
N ILE A 204 -15.50 3.91 -6.80
CA ILE A 204 -15.64 2.45 -6.76
C ILE A 204 -16.88 2.01 -7.54
N LYS A 205 -18.02 2.67 -7.31
CA LYS A 205 -19.28 2.34 -7.97
C LYS A 205 -19.18 2.55 -9.48
N HIS A 206 -18.59 3.65 -9.91
CA HIS A 206 -18.34 3.92 -11.33
C HIS A 206 -17.49 2.83 -11.99
N ALA A 207 -16.41 2.39 -11.34
CA ALA A 207 -15.57 1.34 -11.88
C ALA A 207 -16.26 -0.05 -11.90
N ILE A 208 -17.18 -0.31 -10.97
CA ILE A 208 -18.03 -1.52 -10.99
C ILE A 208 -19.03 -1.45 -12.16
N ASP A 209 -19.63 -0.28 -12.43
CA ASP A 209 -20.61 -0.09 -13.50
C ASP A 209 -19.93 -0.05 -14.89
N GLU A 210 -18.65 0.35 -14.96
CA GLU A 210 -17.81 0.42 -16.17
C GLU A 210 -16.55 -0.47 -16.00
N PRO A 211 -16.70 -1.81 -16.14
CA PRO A 211 -15.62 -2.78 -15.81
C PRO A 211 -14.31 -2.56 -16.59
N GLN A 212 -14.36 -1.87 -17.72
CA GLN A 212 -13.16 -1.56 -18.52
C GLN A 212 -12.15 -0.74 -17.70
N ILE A 213 -12.61 0.09 -16.76
CA ILE A 213 -11.75 0.86 -15.85
C ILE A 213 -10.88 -0.08 -15.01
N LEU A 214 -11.47 -1.15 -14.46
CA LEU A 214 -10.74 -2.14 -13.65
C LEU A 214 -9.80 -3.00 -14.51
N ILE A 215 -10.22 -3.39 -15.71
CA ILE A 215 -9.40 -4.15 -16.66
C ILE A 215 -8.14 -3.35 -17.03
N ASP A 216 -8.32 -2.09 -17.42
CA ASP A 216 -7.21 -1.22 -17.83
C ASP A 216 -6.27 -0.92 -16.65
N ARG A 217 -6.83 -0.73 -15.45
CA ARG A 217 -6.07 -0.54 -14.22
C ARG A 217 -5.24 -1.78 -13.88
N ASP A 218 -5.85 -2.96 -13.88
CA ASP A 218 -5.18 -4.23 -13.59
C ASP A 218 -4.01 -4.45 -14.57
N LYS A 219 -4.23 -4.27 -15.85
CA LYS A 219 -3.18 -4.39 -16.86
C LYS A 219 -2.02 -3.44 -16.59
N ARG A 220 -2.30 -2.15 -16.39
CA ARG A 220 -1.28 -1.12 -16.17
C ARG A 220 -0.47 -1.35 -14.90
N ILE A 221 -1.14 -1.70 -13.80
CA ILE A 221 -0.46 -1.89 -12.51
C ILE A 221 0.38 -3.18 -12.50
N ARG A 222 -0.06 -4.23 -13.19
CA ARG A 222 0.73 -5.47 -13.35
C ARG A 222 1.98 -5.27 -14.21
N GLU A 223 1.91 -4.46 -15.28
CA GLU A 223 3.09 -4.11 -16.07
C GLU A 223 4.16 -3.44 -15.18
N LYS A 224 3.76 -2.57 -14.24
CA LYS A 224 4.67 -1.97 -13.25
C LYS A 224 5.23 -3.01 -12.28
N LEU A 225 4.38 -3.89 -11.77
CA LEU A 225 4.79 -4.97 -10.87
C LEU A 225 5.77 -5.92 -11.54
N ASP A 226 5.53 -6.24 -12.82
CA ASP A 226 6.38 -7.11 -13.62
C ASP A 226 7.77 -6.53 -13.88
N GLY A 227 7.93 -5.22 -13.81
CA GLY A 227 9.22 -4.54 -13.90
C GLY A 227 10.06 -4.61 -12.62
N LEU A 228 9.55 -5.16 -11.52
CA LEU A 228 10.27 -5.23 -10.25
C LEU A 228 10.96 -6.58 -10.03
N SER A 229 12.17 -6.55 -9.49
CA SER A 229 12.88 -7.76 -9.10
C SER A 229 13.85 -7.51 -7.94
N TRP A 230 14.11 -8.56 -7.16
CA TRP A 230 15.16 -8.54 -6.14
C TRP A 230 16.55 -8.36 -6.76
N ASN A 231 16.78 -8.94 -7.94
CA ASN A 231 18.07 -8.85 -8.63
C ASN A 231 18.38 -7.40 -9.05
N ASP A 232 17.42 -6.69 -9.62
CA ASP A 232 17.61 -5.30 -10.06
C ASP A 232 17.85 -4.38 -8.88
N SER A 233 17.12 -4.59 -7.78
CA SER A 233 17.33 -3.82 -6.53
C SER A 233 18.69 -4.09 -5.92
N ALA A 234 19.14 -5.35 -5.88
CA ALA A 234 20.45 -5.74 -5.39
C ALA A 234 21.59 -5.19 -6.28
N GLU A 235 21.44 -5.27 -7.60
CA GLU A 235 22.40 -4.74 -8.55
C GLU A 235 22.56 -3.22 -8.42
N LYS A 236 21.44 -2.50 -8.31
CA LYS A 236 21.46 -1.07 -8.08
C LYS A 236 22.17 -0.70 -6.76
N PHE A 237 21.89 -1.47 -5.70
CA PHE A 237 22.54 -1.29 -4.41
C PHE A 237 24.05 -1.56 -4.49
N ARG A 238 24.46 -2.64 -5.20
CA ARG A 238 25.88 -2.95 -5.45
C ARG A 238 26.59 -1.80 -6.15
N GLN A 239 26.00 -1.23 -7.21
CA GLN A 239 26.57 -0.10 -7.96
C GLN A 239 26.77 1.12 -7.06
N ILE A 240 25.81 1.42 -6.17
CA ILE A 240 25.95 2.52 -5.19
C ILE A 240 27.15 2.27 -4.27
N LEU A 241 27.28 1.04 -3.75
CA LEU A 241 28.40 0.67 -2.86
C LEU A 241 29.77 0.81 -3.57
N GLU A 242 29.89 0.31 -4.80
CA GLU A 242 31.12 0.41 -5.59
C GLU A 242 31.53 1.87 -5.82
N ASN A 243 30.56 2.72 -6.18
CA ASN A 243 30.80 4.15 -6.36
C ASN A 243 31.30 4.83 -5.08
N LEU A 244 30.80 4.42 -3.92
CA LEU A 244 31.23 4.94 -2.62
C LEU A 244 32.68 4.53 -2.29
N VAL A 245 33.06 3.30 -2.64
CA VAL A 245 34.44 2.81 -2.40
C VAL A 245 35.46 3.47 -3.34
N ILE A 246 35.05 3.75 -4.58
CA ILE A 246 35.96 4.35 -5.58
C ILE A 246 36.15 5.85 -5.33
N ASN A 247 35.14 6.56 -4.83
CA ASN A 247 35.14 8.02 -4.68
C ASN A 247 35.29 8.51 -3.23
N GLY A 248 35.40 7.62 -2.26
CA GLY A 248 35.60 7.91 -0.83
C GLY A 248 37.00 7.58 -0.39
#